data_eee583e6c6a5c8e9c62754d62810ad25
#
_entry.id   eee583e6c6a5c8e9c62754d62810ad25
#
_cell.length_a   1.000
_cell.length_b   1.000
_cell.length_c   1.000
_cell.angle_alpha   90.00
_cell.angle_beta   90.00
_cell.angle_gamma   90.00
#
_symmetry.space_group_name_H-M   'P 1'
#
loop_
_entity.id
_entity.type
_entity.pdbx_description
1 polymer ?
#
loop_
_entity_poly.entity_id
_entity_poly.type
_entity_poly.pdbx_seq_one_letter_code
_entity_poly.pdbx_strand_id
1 'polypeptide(L)'
;IKLKRLVELVPGPRHDVTPSYFILGGFVFMPLSEDFLRAHGGGTHRLRSIVGEEVATPERAQVVVLAQVLAHEVNRGFHGWGLLSVAQLNGKAIGSMKDLVSASRQPGDGRQAFEFESGSRAVLDAAVAADAMPEIMKRYGVSKDRSADLP
;
A
#
# COMPACT_ATOMS: atom_id res chain seq x y z
N ILE A 1 12.29 35.78 -2.92
CA ILE A 1 12.01 34.54 -2.20
C ILE A 1 11.00 33.75 -3.00
N LYS A 2 11.41 32.63 -3.57
CA LYS A 2 10.47 31.69 -4.19
C LYS A 2 9.74 30.93 -3.07
N LEU A 3 8.47 31.25 -2.87
CA LEU A 3 7.59 30.45 -2.02
C LEU A 3 7.40 29.08 -2.67
N LYS A 4 8.01 28.04 -2.11
CA LYS A 4 7.70 26.66 -2.46
C LYS A 4 6.28 26.36 -2.00
N ARG A 5 5.40 26.02 -2.94
CA ARG A 5 4.07 25.54 -2.62
C ARG A 5 4.22 24.26 -1.77
N LEU A 6 3.68 24.28 -0.58
CA LEU A 6 3.62 23.07 0.24
C LEU A 6 2.74 22.03 -0.48
N VAL A 7 3.29 20.85 -0.70
CA VAL A 7 2.56 19.74 -1.31
C VAL A 7 1.96 18.91 -0.19
N GLU A 8 0.65 18.78 -0.20
CA GLU A 8 -0.05 17.92 0.75
C GLU A 8 0.37 16.46 0.57
N LEU A 9 0.62 15.76 1.67
CA LEU A 9 0.99 14.35 1.67
C LEU A 9 -0.17 13.48 1.14
N VAL A 10 -1.40 13.86 1.47
CA VAL A 10 -2.61 13.19 1.01
C VAL A 10 -3.29 14.08 -0.03
N PRO A 11 -3.30 13.67 -1.32
CA PRO A 11 -3.93 14.46 -2.35
C PRO A 11 -5.45 14.51 -2.19
N GLY A 12 -6.02 15.67 -2.51
CA GLY A 12 -7.45 15.88 -2.60
C GLY A 12 -8.11 15.11 -3.75
N PRO A 13 -9.43 15.29 -3.97
CA PRO A 13 -10.15 14.57 -5.01
C PRO A 13 -9.56 14.78 -6.41
N ARG A 14 -9.35 13.70 -7.13
CA ARG A 14 -8.81 13.71 -8.51
C ARG A 14 -9.71 12.86 -9.40
N HIS A 15 -10.59 13.50 -10.12
CA HIS A 15 -11.58 12.81 -10.96
C HIS A 15 -10.99 12.14 -12.21
N ASP A 16 -9.81 12.57 -12.67
CA ASP A 16 -9.23 12.17 -13.95
C ASP A 16 -8.00 11.23 -13.81
N VAL A 17 -7.68 10.77 -12.62
CA VAL A 17 -6.50 9.92 -12.39
C VAL A 17 -6.92 8.53 -11.95
N THR A 18 -6.50 7.51 -12.72
CA THR A 18 -6.63 6.11 -12.30
C THR A 18 -5.83 5.88 -11.02
N PRO A 19 -6.43 5.33 -9.96
CA PRO A 19 -5.71 5.07 -8.72
C PRO A 19 -4.55 4.10 -8.93
N SER A 20 -3.39 4.42 -8.36
CA SER A 20 -2.27 3.49 -8.29
C SER A 20 -2.61 2.33 -7.36
N TYR A 21 -2.17 1.13 -7.72
CA TYR A 21 -2.29 -0.05 -6.86
C TYR A 21 -1.13 -1.01 -7.08
N PHE A 22 -0.85 -1.82 -6.06
CA PHE A 22 0.10 -2.93 -6.13
C PHE A 22 -0.42 -4.10 -5.30
N ILE A 23 -0.35 -5.30 -5.86
CA ILE A 23 -0.81 -6.54 -5.20
C ILE A 23 0.39 -7.46 -4.99
N LEU A 24 0.58 -7.87 -3.75
CA LEU A 24 1.65 -8.80 -3.35
C LEU A 24 1.08 -9.88 -2.43
N GLY A 25 1.08 -11.12 -2.89
CA GLY A 25 0.52 -12.25 -2.12
C GLY A 25 -0.94 -12.08 -1.72
N GLY A 26 -1.72 -11.31 -2.49
CA GLY A 26 -3.10 -10.96 -2.21
C GLY A 26 -3.29 -9.69 -1.36
N PHE A 27 -2.22 -9.13 -0.82
CA PHE A 27 -2.26 -7.83 -0.14
C PHE A 27 -2.37 -6.73 -1.19
N VAL A 28 -3.42 -5.92 -1.12
CA VAL A 28 -3.66 -4.81 -2.05
C VAL A 28 -3.26 -3.51 -1.39
N PHE A 29 -2.27 -2.84 -1.99
CA PHE A 29 -1.77 -1.55 -1.51
C PHE A 29 -2.19 -0.43 -2.43
N MET A 30 -2.53 0.71 -1.85
CA MET A 30 -2.91 1.94 -2.56
C MET A 30 -2.35 3.15 -1.83
N PRO A 31 -2.09 4.26 -2.54
CA PRO A 31 -1.77 5.51 -1.86
C PRO A 31 -3.02 6.08 -1.19
N LEU A 32 -2.85 6.62 0.02
CA LEU A 32 -3.92 7.31 0.72
C LEU A 32 -4.29 8.59 -0.05
N SER A 33 -5.58 8.79 -0.30
CA SER A 33 -6.16 9.98 -0.91
C SER A 33 -7.53 10.25 -0.31
N GLU A 34 -8.06 11.44 -0.52
CA GLU A 34 -9.45 11.71 -0.11
C GLU A 34 -10.45 10.82 -0.84
N ASP A 35 -10.19 10.51 -2.12
CA ASP A 35 -11.02 9.58 -2.87
C ASP A 35 -10.98 8.17 -2.29
N PHE A 36 -9.78 7.72 -1.85
CA PHE A 36 -9.63 6.44 -1.14
C PHE A 36 -10.47 6.42 0.14
N LEU A 37 -10.37 7.47 0.97
CA LEU A 37 -11.14 7.54 2.21
C LEU A 37 -12.65 7.52 1.94
N ARG A 38 -13.10 8.26 0.93
CA ARG A 38 -14.51 8.28 0.54
C ARG A 38 -15.01 6.91 0.11
N ALA A 39 -14.23 6.20 -0.70
CA ALA A 39 -14.56 4.85 -1.18
C ALA A 39 -14.58 3.81 -0.04
N HIS A 40 -13.87 4.05 1.07
CA HIS A 40 -13.75 3.13 2.20
C HIS A 40 -14.45 3.64 3.46
N GLY A 41 -15.59 4.31 3.32
CA GLY A 41 -16.42 4.74 4.45
C GLY A 41 -15.78 5.81 5.34
N GLY A 42 -14.88 6.60 4.80
CA GLY A 42 -14.12 7.62 5.52
C GLY A 42 -12.86 7.11 6.22
N GLY A 43 -12.54 5.84 6.08
CA GLY A 43 -11.35 5.22 6.66
C GLY A 43 -11.37 5.16 8.20
N THR A 44 -10.24 4.79 8.77
CA THR A 44 -10.05 4.77 10.23
C THR A 44 -9.77 6.18 10.77
N HIS A 45 -9.95 6.37 12.07
CA HIS A 45 -9.60 7.64 12.73
C HIS A 45 -8.12 8.01 12.46
N ARG A 46 -7.22 7.03 12.51
CA ARG A 46 -5.79 7.24 12.23
C ARG A 46 -5.55 7.75 10.81
N LEU A 47 -6.17 7.14 9.80
CA LEU A 47 -6.01 7.59 8.41
C LEU A 47 -6.58 8.99 8.18
N ARG A 48 -7.69 9.33 8.84
CA ARG A 48 -8.27 10.67 8.76
C ARG A 48 -7.39 11.74 9.38
N SER A 49 -6.69 11.43 10.49
CA SER A 49 -5.82 12.40 11.15
C SER A 49 -4.59 12.78 10.33
N ILE A 50 -4.19 11.95 9.35
CA ILE A 50 -3.07 12.26 8.46
C ILE A 50 -3.47 13.30 7.41
N VAL A 51 -4.75 13.33 7.03
CA VAL A 51 -5.25 14.24 5.99
C VAL A 51 -5.22 15.68 6.49
N GLY A 52 -4.52 16.54 5.77
CA GLY A 52 -4.41 17.96 6.07
C GLY A 52 -3.41 18.34 7.16
N GLU A 53 -2.90 17.37 7.93
CA GLU A 53 -1.93 17.61 9.00
C GLU A 53 -0.48 17.39 8.57
N GLU A 54 -0.24 16.51 7.61
CA GLU A 54 1.10 16.14 7.17
C GLU A 54 1.43 16.68 5.77
N VAL A 55 2.67 17.12 5.61
CA VAL A 55 3.21 17.65 4.35
C VAL A 55 4.13 16.61 3.73
N ALA A 56 4.08 16.48 2.40
CA ALA A 56 4.98 15.60 1.68
C ALA A 56 6.44 16.05 1.83
N THR A 57 7.31 15.09 2.10
CA THR A 57 8.77 15.28 2.12
C THR A 57 9.42 14.41 1.05
N PRO A 58 10.72 14.63 0.71
CA PRO A 58 11.41 13.73 -0.22
C PRO A 58 11.42 12.27 0.23
N GLU A 59 11.46 12.02 1.55
CA GLU A 59 11.45 10.69 2.15
C GLU A 59 10.06 10.08 2.24
N ARG A 60 9.01 10.93 2.27
CA ARG A 60 7.61 10.52 2.36
C ARG A 60 6.74 11.37 1.45
N ALA A 61 6.68 10.95 0.18
CA ALA A 61 5.86 11.60 -0.84
C ALA A 61 4.40 11.15 -0.82
N GLN A 62 4.13 9.98 -0.27
CA GLN A 62 2.81 9.35 -0.17
C GLN A 62 2.66 8.61 1.16
N VAL A 63 1.41 8.37 1.56
CA VAL A 63 1.07 7.38 2.58
C VAL A 63 0.57 6.14 1.87
N VAL A 64 1.27 5.01 2.04
CA VAL A 64 0.87 3.74 1.44
C VAL A 64 -0.01 2.98 2.42
N VAL A 65 -1.16 2.54 1.97
CA VAL A 65 -2.16 1.84 2.79
C VAL A 65 -2.40 0.44 2.26
N LEU A 66 -2.40 -0.55 3.16
CA LEU A 66 -3.01 -1.85 2.88
C LEU A 66 -4.52 -1.63 2.82
N ALA A 67 -5.09 -1.65 1.62
CA ALA A 67 -6.51 -1.39 1.42
C ALA A 67 -7.36 -2.59 1.85
N GLN A 68 -6.95 -3.78 1.42
CA GLN A 68 -7.64 -5.04 1.72
C GLN A 68 -6.72 -6.22 1.42
N VAL A 69 -7.15 -7.40 1.83
CA VAL A 69 -6.50 -8.67 1.51
C VAL A 69 -7.43 -9.52 0.64
N LEU A 70 -6.95 -9.90 -0.53
CA LEU A 70 -7.61 -10.88 -1.40
C LEU A 70 -7.33 -12.27 -0.83
N ALA A 71 -8.33 -12.86 -0.18
CA ALA A 71 -8.17 -14.07 0.60
C ALA A 71 -7.65 -15.26 -0.24
N HIS A 72 -6.58 -15.85 0.23
CA HIS A 72 -5.94 -17.04 -0.31
C HIS A 72 -5.22 -17.80 0.81
N GLU A 73 -4.84 -19.05 0.59
CA GLU A 73 -4.09 -19.80 1.62
C GLU A 73 -2.76 -19.15 2.01
N VAL A 74 -2.07 -18.51 1.07
CA VAL A 74 -0.78 -17.87 1.31
C VAL A 74 -0.85 -16.72 2.32
N ASN A 75 -2.02 -16.09 2.46
CA ASN A 75 -2.24 -14.99 3.39
C ASN A 75 -3.23 -15.35 4.51
N ARG A 76 -3.34 -16.63 4.84
CA ARG A 76 -4.18 -17.10 5.95
C ARG A 76 -3.78 -16.41 7.26
N GLY A 77 -4.77 -15.96 8.00
CA GLY A 77 -4.60 -15.18 9.23
C GLY A 77 -4.67 -13.66 9.03
N PHE A 78 -4.62 -13.18 7.76
CA PHE A 78 -4.69 -11.77 7.43
C PHE A 78 -5.93 -11.35 6.64
N HIS A 79 -6.89 -12.25 6.44
CA HIS A 79 -8.04 -12.04 5.54
C HIS A 79 -8.90 -10.83 5.91
N GLY A 80 -9.04 -10.52 7.19
CA GLY A 80 -9.79 -9.36 7.67
C GLY A 80 -8.98 -8.07 7.79
N TRP A 81 -7.71 -8.09 7.41
CA TRP A 81 -6.85 -6.92 7.53
C TRP A 81 -7.11 -5.92 6.41
N GLY A 82 -7.07 -4.64 6.77
CA GLY A 82 -7.22 -3.55 5.83
C GLY A 82 -7.17 -2.20 6.54
N LEU A 83 -7.07 -1.14 5.74
CA LEU A 83 -7.00 0.26 6.20
C LEU A 83 -5.83 0.51 7.17
N LEU A 84 -4.69 -0.13 6.92
CA LEU A 84 -3.47 -0.01 7.69
C LEU A 84 -2.38 0.70 6.88
N SER A 85 -1.83 1.79 7.43
CA SER A 85 -0.71 2.49 6.81
C SER A 85 0.59 1.69 7.00
N VAL A 86 1.34 1.54 5.90
CA VAL A 86 2.61 0.80 5.88
C VAL A 86 3.74 1.68 6.36
N ALA A 87 4.50 1.23 7.35
CA ALA A 87 5.72 1.89 7.82
C ALA A 87 6.95 1.35 7.11
N GLN A 88 7.11 0.03 7.05
CA GLN A 88 8.26 -0.63 6.47
C GLN A 88 7.88 -1.91 5.72
N LEU A 89 8.68 -2.26 4.72
CA LEU A 89 8.70 -3.57 4.07
C LEU A 89 10.15 -4.06 4.01
N ASN A 90 10.38 -5.26 4.53
CA ASN A 90 11.70 -5.90 4.56
C ASN A 90 12.78 -5.00 5.20
N GLY A 91 12.42 -4.28 6.26
CA GLY A 91 13.29 -3.37 6.98
C GLY A 91 13.53 -2.01 6.30
N LYS A 92 12.91 -1.76 5.15
CA LYS A 92 13.01 -0.48 4.42
C LYS A 92 11.79 0.39 4.67
N ALA A 93 12.02 1.65 5.03
CA ALA A 93 10.95 2.64 5.19
C ALA A 93 10.22 2.87 3.86
N ILE A 94 8.90 2.90 3.92
CA ILE A 94 8.03 3.06 2.75
C ILE A 94 7.44 4.47 2.75
N GLY A 95 7.95 5.32 1.87
CA GLY A 95 7.47 6.69 1.68
C GLY A 95 6.68 6.89 0.39
N SER A 96 6.54 5.85 -0.45
CA SER A 96 5.77 5.89 -1.70
C SER A 96 5.40 4.50 -2.20
N MET A 97 4.49 4.43 -3.16
CA MET A 97 4.17 3.18 -3.86
C MET A 97 5.39 2.60 -4.59
N LYS A 98 6.25 3.46 -5.15
CA LYS A 98 7.50 3.03 -5.80
C LYS A 98 8.47 2.39 -4.82
N ASP A 99 8.58 2.94 -3.61
CA ASP A 99 9.39 2.34 -2.55
C ASP A 99 8.88 0.95 -2.19
N LEU A 100 7.57 0.78 -2.09
CA LEU A 100 6.95 -0.51 -1.80
C LEU A 100 7.31 -1.56 -2.86
N VAL A 101 7.15 -1.22 -4.14
CA VAL A 101 7.51 -2.12 -5.26
C VAL A 101 8.99 -2.46 -5.23
N SER A 102 9.85 -1.47 -5.02
CA SER A 102 11.30 -1.68 -4.94
C SER A 102 11.69 -2.58 -3.76
N ALA A 103 11.14 -2.34 -2.58
CA ALA A 103 11.41 -3.14 -1.39
C ALA A 103 10.90 -4.58 -1.52
N SER A 104 9.79 -4.80 -2.23
CA SER A 104 9.23 -6.14 -2.47
C SER A 104 10.14 -7.05 -3.30
N ARG A 105 11.02 -6.46 -4.09
CA ARG A 105 12.00 -7.20 -4.91
C ARG A 105 13.20 -7.71 -4.12
N GLN A 106 13.33 -7.32 -2.87
CA GLN A 106 14.43 -7.67 -1.98
C GLN A 106 13.91 -8.28 -0.67
N PRO A 107 13.26 -9.45 -0.74
CA PRO A 107 12.78 -10.11 0.47
C PRO A 107 13.95 -10.51 1.36
N GLY A 108 13.82 -10.25 2.66
CA GLY A 108 14.78 -10.67 3.67
C GLY A 108 14.54 -12.13 4.08
N ASP A 109 15.56 -12.97 4.01
CA ASP A 109 15.48 -14.39 4.38
C ASP A 109 14.32 -15.16 3.70
N GLY A 110 14.02 -14.80 2.43
CA GLY A 110 12.93 -15.42 1.68
C GLY A 110 11.52 -15.02 2.15
N ARG A 111 11.39 -13.95 2.92
CA ARG A 111 10.13 -13.49 3.49
C ARG A 111 9.83 -12.04 3.10
N GLN A 112 8.56 -11.75 2.89
CA GLN A 112 8.03 -10.39 2.80
C GLN A 112 7.51 -9.98 4.18
N ALA A 113 8.24 -9.13 4.88
CA ALA A 113 7.91 -8.69 6.24
C ALA A 113 7.39 -7.26 6.22
N PHE A 114 6.10 -7.10 6.47
CA PHE A 114 5.42 -5.80 6.55
C PHE A 114 5.35 -5.33 8.00
N GLU A 115 5.66 -4.08 8.22
CA GLU A 115 5.41 -3.37 9.48
C GLU A 115 4.46 -2.20 9.20
N PHE A 116 3.41 -2.10 9.99
CA PHE A 116 2.41 -1.05 9.87
C PHE A 116 2.59 0.00 10.97
N GLU A 117 2.16 1.23 10.74
CA GLU A 117 2.26 2.32 11.72
C GLU A 117 1.48 2.02 13.01
N SER A 118 0.51 1.13 12.97
CA SER A 118 -0.21 0.63 14.15
C SER A 118 0.63 -0.24 15.08
N GLY A 119 1.83 -0.66 14.66
CA GLY A 119 2.66 -1.67 15.34
C GLY A 119 2.36 -3.10 14.91
N SER A 120 1.32 -3.34 14.12
CA SER A 120 1.02 -4.66 13.57
C SER A 120 2.09 -5.10 12.56
N ARG A 121 2.32 -6.41 12.48
CA ARG A 121 3.27 -7.01 11.54
C ARG A 121 2.60 -8.16 10.78
N ALA A 122 2.93 -8.28 9.50
CA ALA A 122 2.52 -9.40 8.67
C ALA A 122 3.74 -9.95 7.93
N VAL A 123 3.85 -11.26 7.87
CA VAL A 123 4.95 -11.93 7.17
C VAL A 123 4.37 -12.96 6.21
N LEU A 124 4.79 -12.90 4.95
CA LEU A 124 4.48 -13.88 3.93
C LEU A 124 5.76 -14.56 3.46
N ASP A 125 5.68 -15.85 3.12
CA ASP A 125 6.75 -16.52 2.38
C ASP A 125 6.82 -15.91 0.97
N ALA A 126 7.98 -15.37 0.59
CA ALA A 126 8.13 -14.62 -0.66
C ALA A 126 7.92 -15.49 -1.90
N ALA A 127 8.48 -16.70 -1.91
CA ALA A 127 8.35 -17.62 -3.05
C ALA A 127 6.91 -18.13 -3.18
N VAL A 128 6.30 -18.54 -2.07
CA VAL A 128 4.91 -19.04 -2.04
C VAL A 128 3.93 -17.91 -2.44
N ALA A 129 4.16 -16.70 -1.97
CA ALA A 129 3.34 -15.54 -2.34
C ALA A 129 3.45 -15.22 -3.84
N ALA A 130 4.66 -15.28 -4.40
CA ALA A 130 4.88 -15.06 -5.83
C ALA A 130 4.20 -16.16 -6.67
N ASP A 131 4.33 -17.41 -6.28
CA ASP A 131 3.73 -18.55 -6.99
C ASP A 131 2.20 -18.54 -6.92
N ALA A 132 1.62 -17.98 -5.87
CA ALA A 132 0.17 -17.86 -5.71
C ALA A 132 -0.47 -16.72 -6.51
N MET A 133 0.32 -15.74 -6.97
CA MET A 133 -0.20 -14.55 -7.65
C MET A 133 -1.05 -14.86 -8.88
N PRO A 134 -0.70 -15.77 -9.82
CA PRO A 134 -1.54 -16.08 -10.97
C PRO A 134 -2.93 -16.59 -10.56
N GLU A 135 -3.02 -17.45 -9.55
CA GLU A 135 -4.28 -17.97 -9.05
C GLU A 135 -5.11 -16.87 -8.36
N ILE A 136 -4.48 -16.04 -7.53
CA ILE A 136 -5.14 -14.93 -6.87
C ILE A 136 -5.73 -13.97 -7.90
N MET A 137 -4.92 -13.58 -8.89
CA MET A 137 -5.36 -12.66 -9.95
C MET A 137 -6.52 -13.23 -10.75
N LYS A 138 -6.47 -14.51 -11.11
CA LYS A 138 -7.55 -15.19 -11.82
C LYS A 138 -8.83 -15.25 -10.98
N ARG A 139 -8.72 -15.61 -9.71
CA ARG A 139 -9.85 -15.73 -8.79
C ARG A 139 -10.61 -14.42 -8.62
N TYR A 140 -9.89 -13.31 -8.54
CA TYR A 140 -10.46 -11.98 -8.30
C TYR A 140 -10.62 -11.13 -9.57
N GLY A 141 -10.36 -11.70 -10.74
CA GLY A 141 -10.56 -11.00 -12.03
C GLY A 141 -9.60 -9.85 -12.27
N VAL A 142 -8.38 -9.92 -11.73
CA VAL A 142 -7.35 -8.89 -11.88
C VAL A 142 -6.40 -9.28 -13.01
N SER A 143 -6.19 -8.37 -13.97
CA SER A 143 -5.33 -8.64 -15.13
C SER A 143 -3.85 -8.34 -14.90
N LYS A 144 -3.53 -7.41 -13.98
CA LYS A 144 -2.16 -7.00 -13.64
C LYS A 144 -2.01 -6.83 -12.14
N ASP A 145 -0.83 -7.15 -11.63
CA ASP A 145 -0.52 -7.03 -10.20
C ASP A 145 -0.26 -5.58 -9.76
N ARG A 146 -0.16 -4.65 -10.71
CA ARG A 146 0.09 -3.24 -10.43
C ARG A 146 -0.45 -2.33 -11.52
N SER A 147 -0.65 -1.06 -11.16
CA SER A 147 -1.00 -0.01 -12.10
C SER A 147 0.18 0.36 -13.01
N ALA A 148 -0.13 0.92 -14.18
CA ALA A 148 0.86 1.20 -15.23
C ALA A 148 1.92 2.25 -14.85
N ASP A 149 1.64 3.09 -13.85
CA ASP A 149 2.57 4.11 -13.34
C ASP A 149 3.67 3.55 -12.42
N LEU A 150 3.55 2.30 -12.00
CA LEU A 150 4.53 1.64 -11.13
C LEU A 150 5.54 0.80 -11.91
N PRO A 151 6.82 0.77 -11.46
CA PRO A 151 7.88 0.01 -12.12
C PRO A 151 7.73 -1.51 -12.07
#